data_62c432f36fa61f4be1034bb6eafea109
#
_entry.id   62c432f36fa61f4be1034bb6eafea109
#
_cell.length_a   1.000
_cell.length_b   1.000
_cell.length_c   1.000
_cell.angle_alpha   90.00
_cell.angle_beta   90.00
_cell.angle_gamma   90.00
#
_symmetry.space_group_name_H-M   'P 1'
#
loop_
_entity.id
_entity.type
_entity.pdbx_description
1 polymer ?
#
loop_
_entity_poly.entity_id
_entity_poly.type
_entity_poly.pdbx_seq_one_letter_code
_entity_poly.pdbx_strand_id
1 'polypeptide(L)'
;IQPILVRKDKSLVGKFEIIAGERRWLASQNAGLHEVPVVILDDVDDEKSLEFAIVENIQRKDLNAIEEAQGYQRLIDEFSYNQEKLAKFIGKSRSYIANSLRLLDLPKEVISYVESEKISAGHARSLIGLPNATLIAKKIAEKKLSVRQSENLVRALKNKRNLKVVPSKDSNILDLEKSLIDKIGINVEIKNNKNNSGKLSFEYKNLEQLDRLINIIKNNY
;
A
#
# COMPACT_ATOMS: atom_id res chain seq x y z
N ILE A 1 -5.92 2.45 39.09
CA ILE A 1 -6.39 3.47 38.13
C ILE A 1 -5.13 4.08 37.48
N GLN A 2 -5.03 4.11 36.16
CA GLN A 2 -3.94 4.77 35.49
C GLN A 2 -3.98 6.28 35.75
N PRO A 3 -2.86 6.93 36.17
CA PRO A 3 -2.83 8.34 36.51
C PRO A 3 -3.15 9.23 35.28
N ILE A 4 -3.67 10.42 35.54
CA ILE A 4 -3.90 11.47 34.56
C ILE A 4 -2.60 12.22 34.35
N LEU A 5 -2.24 12.52 33.12
CA LEU A 5 -1.03 13.25 32.80
C LEU A 5 -1.33 14.76 32.77
N VAL A 6 -0.63 15.53 33.58
CA VAL A 6 -0.89 16.96 33.74
C VAL A 6 0.42 17.77 33.71
N ARG A 7 0.32 19.04 33.35
CA ARG A 7 1.39 20.03 33.55
C ARG A 7 0.89 21.20 34.39
N LYS A 8 1.79 21.96 34.97
CA LYS A 8 1.43 23.23 35.62
C LYS A 8 0.90 24.22 34.62
N ASP A 9 -0.23 24.85 34.90
CA ASP A 9 -0.78 25.90 34.06
C ASP A 9 0.15 27.11 34.05
N LYS A 10 0.48 27.64 32.86
CA LYS A 10 1.39 28.75 32.70
C LYS A 10 0.79 30.09 33.18
N SER A 11 -0.54 30.19 33.14
CA SER A 11 -1.28 31.43 33.41
C SER A 11 -1.87 31.48 34.82
N LEU A 12 -2.14 30.33 35.42
CA LEU A 12 -2.86 30.22 36.69
C LEU A 12 -2.06 29.42 37.73
N VAL A 13 -1.49 30.14 38.67
CA VAL A 13 -0.70 29.54 39.77
C VAL A 13 -1.57 28.53 40.58
N GLY A 14 -1.05 27.33 40.74
CA GLY A 14 -1.71 26.27 41.50
C GLY A 14 -2.74 25.47 40.69
N LYS A 15 -2.92 25.73 39.41
CA LYS A 15 -3.74 24.92 38.50
C LYS A 15 -2.91 24.03 37.61
N PHE A 16 -3.55 22.98 37.13
CA PHE A 16 -2.93 22.01 36.23
C PHE A 16 -3.75 21.91 34.95
N GLU A 17 -3.06 21.78 33.85
CA GLU A 17 -3.64 21.51 32.53
C GLU A 17 -3.50 20.01 32.22
N ILE A 18 -4.59 19.39 31.78
CA ILE A 18 -4.59 17.96 31.41
C ILE A 18 -3.97 17.81 30.03
N ILE A 19 -2.86 17.06 29.97
CA ILE A 19 -2.19 16.69 28.73
C ILE A 19 -2.86 15.44 28.13
N ALA A 20 -3.10 14.42 28.97
CA ALA A 20 -3.71 13.17 28.56
C ALA A 20 -4.55 12.56 29.70
N GLY A 21 -5.64 11.88 29.32
CA GLY A 21 -6.54 11.23 30.26
C GLY A 21 -7.81 11.99 30.58
N GLU A 22 -8.29 12.90 29.72
CA GLU A 22 -9.51 13.69 29.88
C GLU A 22 -10.74 12.82 30.20
N ARG A 23 -10.91 11.69 29.51
CA ARG A 23 -12.03 10.76 29.78
C ARG A 23 -11.97 10.17 31.19
N ARG A 24 -10.76 9.94 31.73
CA ARG A 24 -10.55 9.45 33.11
C ARG A 24 -10.92 10.54 34.11
N TRP A 25 -10.56 11.78 33.84
CA TRP A 25 -10.93 12.94 34.62
C TRP A 25 -12.45 13.12 34.68
N LEU A 26 -13.13 13.10 33.53
CA LEU A 26 -14.59 13.18 33.44
C LEU A 26 -15.28 12.02 34.18
N ALA A 27 -14.75 10.80 34.00
CA ALA A 27 -15.29 9.64 34.72
C ALA A 27 -15.13 9.77 36.26
N SER A 28 -14.01 10.33 36.73
CA SER A 28 -13.74 10.58 38.12
C SER A 28 -14.71 11.64 38.72
N GLN A 29 -14.98 12.70 37.94
CA GLN A 29 -15.98 13.70 38.32
C GLN A 29 -17.38 13.08 38.45
N ASN A 30 -17.79 12.28 37.47
CA ASN A 30 -19.09 11.62 37.49
C ASN A 30 -19.20 10.60 38.64
N ALA A 31 -18.08 10.03 39.06
CA ALA A 31 -18.01 9.14 40.20
C ALA A 31 -17.92 9.88 41.57
N GLY A 32 -17.88 11.21 41.57
CA GLY A 32 -17.79 12.04 42.77
C GLY A 32 -16.45 11.93 43.53
N LEU A 33 -15.37 11.55 42.83
CA LEU A 33 -14.03 11.48 43.41
C LEU A 33 -13.45 12.89 43.57
N HIS A 34 -13.02 13.23 44.79
CA HIS A 34 -12.40 14.52 45.10
C HIS A 34 -10.90 14.54 44.79
N GLU A 35 -10.27 13.38 44.73
CA GLU A 35 -8.84 13.24 44.45
C GLU A 35 -8.63 12.16 43.41
N VAL A 36 -7.70 12.42 42.48
CA VAL A 36 -7.30 11.50 41.42
C VAL A 36 -5.77 11.45 41.30
N PRO A 37 -5.20 10.27 41.02
CA PRO A 37 -3.77 10.18 40.84
C PRO A 37 -3.35 10.89 39.52
N VAL A 38 -2.36 11.77 39.64
CA VAL A 38 -1.79 12.51 38.50
C VAL A 38 -0.27 12.31 38.39
N VAL A 39 0.25 12.37 37.21
CA VAL A 39 1.67 12.51 36.93
C VAL A 39 1.90 13.94 36.43
N ILE A 40 2.67 14.70 37.17
CA ILE A 40 3.01 16.07 36.81
C ILE A 40 4.26 16.02 35.95
N LEU A 41 4.17 16.54 34.73
CA LEU A 41 5.31 16.76 33.86
C LEU A 41 5.81 18.18 34.09
N ASP A 42 7.00 18.31 34.66
CA ASP A 42 7.71 19.59 34.77
C ASP A 42 8.43 19.87 33.45
N ASP A 43 8.50 21.15 33.05
CA ASP A 43 9.21 21.64 31.85
C ASP A 43 8.73 21.09 30.50
N VAL A 44 7.43 20.79 30.39
CA VAL A 44 6.81 20.41 29.11
C VAL A 44 6.24 21.67 28.45
N ASP A 45 6.82 22.05 27.33
CA ASP A 45 6.29 23.10 26.45
C ASP A 45 5.01 22.63 25.73
N ASP A 46 4.36 23.55 25.04
CA ASP A 46 3.11 23.26 24.33
C ASP A 46 3.31 22.20 23.24
N GLU A 47 4.48 22.21 22.59
CA GLU A 47 4.85 21.26 21.53
C GLU A 47 4.98 19.83 22.07
N LYS A 48 5.71 19.63 23.16
CA LYS A 48 5.79 18.30 23.81
C LYS A 48 4.48 17.83 24.39
N SER A 49 3.67 18.76 24.93
CA SER A 49 2.33 18.45 25.43
C SER A 49 1.44 17.87 24.33
N LEU A 50 1.45 18.50 23.17
CA LEU A 50 0.72 18.04 22.00
C LEU A 50 1.25 16.68 21.47
N GLU A 51 2.58 16.52 21.46
CA GLU A 51 3.23 15.26 21.11
C GLU A 51 2.75 14.10 22.00
N PHE A 52 2.75 14.28 23.32
CA PHE A 52 2.26 13.28 24.26
C PHE A 52 0.79 12.94 24.07
N ALA A 53 -0.06 13.95 23.79
CA ALA A 53 -1.47 13.74 23.54
C ALA A 53 -1.72 12.93 22.26
N ILE A 54 -0.97 13.19 21.20
CA ILE A 54 -1.05 12.42 19.94
C ILE A 54 -0.57 10.97 20.16
N VAL A 55 0.52 10.78 20.87
CA VAL A 55 1.06 9.44 21.16
C VAL A 55 0.11 8.61 22.03
N GLU A 56 -0.47 9.22 23.07
CA GLU A 56 -1.47 8.54 23.89
C GLU A 56 -2.65 8.09 23.05
N ASN A 57 -3.13 8.97 22.15
CA ASN A 57 -4.22 8.63 21.26
C ASN A 57 -3.84 7.49 20.27
N ILE A 58 -2.62 7.49 19.72
CA ILE A 58 -2.13 6.42 18.84
C ILE A 58 -1.98 5.07 19.59
N GLN A 59 -1.70 5.09 20.89
CA GLN A 59 -1.54 3.87 21.70
C GLN A 59 -2.87 3.23 22.12
N ARG A 60 -4.01 3.82 21.76
CA ARG A 60 -5.32 3.23 22.03
C ARG A 60 -5.49 1.93 21.24
N LYS A 61 -6.09 0.92 21.88
CA LYS A 61 -6.30 -0.40 21.30
C LYS A 61 -7.44 -0.46 20.26
N ASP A 62 -8.27 0.56 20.21
CA ASP A 62 -9.49 0.65 19.42
C ASP A 62 -9.33 1.49 18.14
N LEU A 63 -8.11 1.93 17.81
CA LEU A 63 -7.84 2.67 16.58
C LEU A 63 -7.97 1.80 15.33
N ASN A 64 -8.62 2.33 14.33
CA ASN A 64 -8.54 1.75 13.00
C ASN A 64 -7.20 2.11 12.31
N ALA A 65 -6.86 1.37 11.25
CA ALA A 65 -5.57 1.54 10.57
C ALA A 65 -5.41 2.91 9.88
N ILE A 66 -6.51 3.60 9.57
CA ILE A 66 -6.48 4.94 8.95
C ILE A 66 -6.23 6.00 10.03
N GLU A 67 -6.90 5.90 11.18
CA GLU A 67 -6.66 6.79 12.33
C GLU A 67 -5.23 6.69 12.82
N GLU A 68 -4.69 5.46 12.90
CA GLU A 68 -3.29 5.23 13.24
C GLU A 68 -2.34 5.91 12.24
N ALA A 69 -2.61 5.77 10.94
CA ALA A 69 -1.82 6.40 9.89
C ALA A 69 -1.90 7.94 9.95
N GLN A 70 -3.08 8.50 10.22
CA GLN A 70 -3.27 9.94 10.40
C GLN A 70 -2.50 10.47 11.62
N GLY A 71 -2.48 9.72 12.73
CA GLY A 71 -1.67 10.06 13.89
C GLY A 71 -0.18 10.09 13.57
N TYR A 72 0.33 9.13 12.81
CA TYR A 72 1.72 9.12 12.34
C TYR A 72 2.04 10.30 11.42
N GLN A 73 1.12 10.63 10.51
CA GLN A 73 1.30 11.77 9.61
C GLN A 73 1.38 13.08 10.41
N ARG A 74 0.51 13.27 11.40
CA ARG A 74 0.55 14.45 12.26
C ARG A 74 1.87 14.58 13.02
N LEU A 75 2.41 13.48 13.57
CA LEU A 75 3.73 13.51 14.23
C LEU A 75 4.86 13.90 13.27
N ILE A 76 4.78 13.51 12.01
CA ILE A 76 5.75 13.91 10.99
C ILE A 76 5.63 15.39 10.66
N ASP A 77 4.40 15.88 10.43
CA ASP A 77 4.13 17.23 9.97
C ASP A 77 4.34 18.29 11.06
N GLU A 78 3.88 18.00 12.29
CA GLU A 78 3.90 18.95 13.41
C GLU A 78 5.26 18.95 14.16
N PHE A 79 5.93 17.78 14.25
CA PHE A 79 7.17 17.63 15.04
C PHE A 79 8.41 17.27 14.20
N SER A 80 8.33 17.35 12.88
CA SER A 80 9.45 17.09 11.97
C SER A 80 10.11 15.72 12.20
N TYR A 81 9.33 14.71 12.61
CA TYR A 81 9.83 13.35 12.72
C TYR A 81 10.10 12.77 11.34
N ASN A 82 11.24 12.12 11.16
CA ASN A 82 11.38 11.19 10.04
C ASN A 82 10.83 9.81 10.40
N GLN A 83 10.55 8.98 9.39
CA GLN A 83 9.94 7.66 9.61
C GLN A 83 10.77 6.74 10.52
N GLU A 84 12.10 6.89 10.53
CA GLU A 84 12.99 6.08 11.36
C GLU A 84 12.91 6.48 12.84
N LYS A 85 12.96 7.78 13.11
CA LYS A 85 12.82 8.35 14.45
C LYS A 85 11.44 8.01 15.03
N LEU A 86 10.38 8.17 14.21
CA LEU A 86 9.01 7.83 14.59
C LEU A 86 8.87 6.34 14.91
N ALA A 87 9.45 5.46 14.10
CA ALA A 87 9.41 4.02 14.33
C ALA A 87 10.05 3.62 15.65
N LYS A 88 11.22 4.18 15.96
CA LYS A 88 11.88 3.97 17.25
C LYS A 88 11.05 4.49 18.42
N PHE A 89 10.46 5.67 18.27
CA PHE A 89 9.66 6.32 19.30
C PHE A 89 8.38 5.54 19.63
N ILE A 90 7.67 5.06 18.62
CA ILE A 90 6.42 4.27 18.77
C ILE A 90 6.71 2.79 19.10
N GLY A 91 7.95 2.31 18.95
CA GLY A 91 8.29 0.90 19.13
C GLY A 91 7.82 -0.01 17.98
N LYS A 92 7.70 0.53 16.77
CA LYS A 92 7.32 -0.21 15.54
C LYS A 92 8.50 -0.27 14.56
N SER A 93 8.41 -1.14 13.56
CA SER A 93 9.40 -1.13 12.48
C SER A 93 9.18 0.05 11.54
N ARG A 94 10.26 0.57 10.91
CA ARG A 94 10.17 1.60 9.87
C ARG A 94 9.24 1.19 8.72
N SER A 95 9.29 -0.09 8.33
CA SER A 95 8.42 -0.63 7.27
C SER A 95 6.94 -0.62 7.68
N TYR A 96 6.64 -0.83 8.96
CA TYR A 96 5.28 -0.71 9.47
C TYR A 96 4.76 0.72 9.31
N ILE A 97 5.51 1.71 9.80
CA ILE A 97 5.15 3.14 9.69
C ILE A 97 4.97 3.55 8.21
N ALA A 98 5.93 3.19 7.35
CA ALA A 98 5.84 3.50 5.92
C ALA A 98 4.60 2.88 5.25
N ASN A 99 4.25 1.63 5.60
CA ASN A 99 3.06 0.97 5.08
C ASN A 99 1.75 1.58 5.61
N SER A 100 1.73 2.06 6.86
CA SER A 100 0.58 2.76 7.44
C SER A 100 0.37 4.11 6.73
N LEU A 101 1.42 4.91 6.59
CA LEU A 101 1.35 6.21 5.90
C LEU A 101 0.85 6.09 4.45
N ARG A 102 1.30 5.06 3.73
CA ARG A 102 0.84 4.81 2.36
C ARG A 102 -0.65 4.51 2.23
N LEU A 103 -1.34 4.15 3.31
CA LEU A 103 -2.80 3.98 3.27
C LEU A 103 -3.51 5.32 3.02
N LEU A 104 -2.91 6.44 3.42
CA LEU A 104 -3.45 7.78 3.21
C LEU A 104 -3.39 8.23 1.73
N ASP A 105 -2.54 7.58 0.91
CA ASP A 105 -2.46 7.82 -0.55
C ASP A 105 -3.63 7.20 -1.32
N LEU A 106 -4.51 6.46 -0.65
CA LEU A 106 -5.65 5.79 -1.28
C LEU A 106 -6.80 6.78 -1.55
N PRO A 107 -7.63 6.51 -2.58
CA PRO A 107 -8.86 7.27 -2.79
C PRO A 107 -9.78 7.24 -1.56
N LYS A 108 -10.49 8.35 -1.31
CA LYS A 108 -11.38 8.49 -0.13
C LYS A 108 -12.39 7.36 0.02
N GLU A 109 -12.93 6.85 -1.11
CA GLU A 109 -13.87 5.73 -1.06
C GLU A 109 -13.21 4.44 -0.56
N VAL A 110 -11.93 4.19 -0.90
CA VAL A 110 -11.20 3.02 -0.40
C VAL A 110 -10.89 3.18 1.09
N ILE A 111 -10.53 4.39 1.52
CA ILE A 111 -10.34 4.72 2.94
C ILE A 111 -11.63 4.43 3.71
N SER A 112 -12.79 4.87 3.24
CA SER A 112 -14.07 4.62 3.90
C SER A 112 -14.43 3.13 4.01
N TYR A 113 -13.99 2.29 3.06
CA TYR A 113 -14.12 0.84 3.17
C TYR A 113 -13.25 0.24 4.28
N VAL A 114 -12.07 0.83 4.54
CA VAL A 114 -11.20 0.40 5.65
C VAL A 114 -11.79 0.85 6.99
N GLU A 115 -12.22 2.11 7.09
CA GLU A 115 -12.83 2.69 8.30
C GLU A 115 -14.12 1.96 8.72
N SER A 116 -14.93 1.54 7.72
CA SER A 116 -16.14 0.73 7.94
C SER A 116 -15.86 -0.77 8.06
N GLU A 117 -14.61 -1.20 8.17
CA GLU A 117 -14.15 -2.59 8.29
C GLU A 117 -14.63 -3.53 7.16
N LYS A 118 -15.13 -2.99 6.05
CA LYS A 118 -15.53 -3.77 4.87
C LYS A 118 -14.35 -4.44 4.20
N ILE A 119 -13.16 -3.83 4.29
CA ILE A 119 -11.88 -4.40 3.86
C ILE A 119 -10.82 -4.12 4.93
N SER A 120 -9.87 -5.03 5.10
CA SER A 120 -8.77 -4.83 6.05
C SER A 120 -7.66 -3.94 5.47
N ALA A 121 -6.79 -3.39 6.35
CA ALA A 121 -5.59 -2.67 5.95
C ALA A 121 -4.66 -3.49 5.01
N GLY A 122 -4.65 -4.83 5.14
CA GLY A 122 -3.92 -5.72 4.24
C GLY A 122 -4.46 -5.68 2.81
N HIS A 123 -5.79 -5.68 2.65
CA HIS A 123 -6.44 -5.50 1.35
C HIS A 123 -6.11 -4.12 0.76
N ALA A 124 -6.26 -3.07 1.57
CA ALA A 124 -6.01 -1.69 1.15
C ALA A 124 -4.58 -1.49 0.65
N ARG A 125 -3.57 -2.05 1.34
CA ARG A 125 -2.16 -1.99 0.91
C ARG A 125 -1.94 -2.55 -0.49
N SER A 126 -2.64 -3.61 -0.87
CA SER A 126 -2.52 -4.19 -2.22
C SER A 126 -3.06 -3.28 -3.33
N LEU A 127 -3.90 -2.30 -2.98
CA LEU A 127 -4.55 -1.38 -3.91
C LEU A 127 -3.78 -0.09 -4.15
N ILE A 128 -2.75 0.20 -3.35
CA ILE A 128 -1.95 1.42 -3.45
C ILE A 128 -1.31 1.54 -4.84
N GLY A 129 -1.47 2.71 -5.46
CA GLY A 129 -0.94 3.02 -6.80
C GLY A 129 -1.70 2.37 -7.96
N LEU A 130 -2.88 1.79 -7.72
CA LEU A 130 -3.74 1.28 -8.78
C LEU A 130 -4.74 2.35 -9.24
N PRO A 131 -4.88 2.61 -10.55
CA PRO A 131 -5.82 3.61 -11.06
C PRO A 131 -7.29 3.24 -10.82
N ASN A 132 -7.59 1.94 -10.65
CA ASN A 132 -8.94 1.43 -10.42
C ASN A 132 -9.11 0.88 -8.99
N ALA A 133 -8.41 1.46 -8.00
CA ALA A 133 -8.42 1.00 -6.62
C ALA A 133 -9.84 0.87 -6.06
N THR A 134 -10.70 1.85 -6.29
CA THR A 134 -12.10 1.87 -5.81
C THR A 134 -12.92 0.69 -6.34
N LEU A 135 -12.85 0.42 -7.66
CA LEU A 135 -13.58 -0.70 -8.25
C LEU A 135 -13.11 -2.06 -7.72
N ILE A 136 -11.80 -2.18 -7.48
CA ILE A 136 -11.21 -3.41 -6.94
C ILE A 136 -11.58 -3.55 -5.46
N ALA A 137 -11.54 -2.48 -4.68
CA ALA A 137 -11.97 -2.47 -3.27
C ALA A 137 -13.43 -2.91 -3.13
N LYS A 138 -14.33 -2.38 -3.96
CA LYS A 138 -15.74 -2.80 -4.02
C LYS A 138 -15.87 -4.31 -4.27
N LYS A 139 -15.14 -4.83 -5.27
CA LYS A 139 -15.14 -6.25 -5.61
C LYS A 139 -14.60 -7.13 -4.48
N ILE A 140 -13.57 -6.67 -3.75
CA ILE A 140 -13.02 -7.36 -2.58
C ILE A 140 -14.06 -7.45 -1.48
N ALA A 141 -14.74 -6.33 -1.17
CA ALA A 141 -15.77 -6.26 -0.15
C ALA A 141 -16.99 -7.13 -0.49
N GLU A 142 -17.51 -7.05 -1.73
CA GLU A 142 -18.68 -7.82 -2.18
C GLU A 142 -18.42 -9.34 -2.18
N LYS A 143 -17.22 -9.74 -2.64
CA LYS A 143 -16.86 -11.17 -2.74
C LYS A 143 -16.19 -11.72 -1.48
N LYS A 144 -16.01 -10.91 -0.45
CA LYS A 144 -15.30 -11.26 0.82
C LYS A 144 -13.98 -12.00 0.55
N LEU A 145 -13.18 -11.46 -0.39
CA LEU A 145 -11.90 -12.07 -0.77
C LEU A 145 -10.92 -12.01 0.40
N SER A 146 -10.07 -13.02 0.53
CA SER A 146 -8.91 -12.94 1.43
C SER A 146 -7.83 -12.01 0.89
N VAL A 147 -6.90 -11.55 1.76
CA VAL A 147 -5.77 -10.71 1.36
C VAL A 147 -4.96 -11.35 0.22
N ARG A 148 -4.66 -12.66 0.32
CA ARG A 148 -3.93 -13.41 -0.73
C ARG A 148 -4.68 -13.45 -2.06
N GLN A 149 -6.00 -13.64 -2.03
CA GLN A 149 -6.84 -13.60 -3.24
C GLN A 149 -6.86 -12.21 -3.87
N SER A 150 -6.89 -11.17 -3.05
CA SER A 150 -6.82 -9.77 -3.51
C SER A 150 -5.48 -9.45 -4.15
N GLU A 151 -4.37 -9.89 -3.56
CA GLU A 151 -3.03 -9.73 -4.13
C GLU A 151 -2.89 -10.46 -5.47
N ASN A 152 -3.41 -11.68 -5.58
CA ASN A 152 -3.42 -12.44 -6.83
C ASN A 152 -4.26 -11.74 -7.91
N LEU A 153 -5.44 -11.21 -7.55
CA LEU A 153 -6.28 -10.43 -8.44
C LEU A 153 -5.52 -9.20 -8.96
N VAL A 154 -4.89 -8.44 -8.08
CA VAL A 154 -4.09 -7.27 -8.43
C VAL A 154 -2.92 -7.64 -9.33
N ARG A 155 -2.21 -8.73 -9.04
CA ARG A 155 -1.10 -9.23 -9.86
C ARG A 155 -1.57 -9.61 -11.27
N ALA A 156 -2.70 -10.31 -11.38
CA ALA A 156 -3.29 -10.66 -12.67
C ALA A 156 -3.67 -9.43 -13.50
N LEU A 157 -4.22 -8.38 -12.85
CA LEU A 157 -4.58 -7.13 -13.51
C LEU A 157 -3.34 -6.34 -13.99
N LYS A 158 -2.28 -6.31 -13.19
CA LYS A 158 -0.99 -5.70 -13.58
C LYS A 158 -0.36 -6.45 -14.75
N ASN A 159 -0.36 -7.77 -14.73
CA ASN A 159 0.17 -8.60 -15.82
C ASN A 159 -0.62 -8.42 -17.12
N LYS A 160 -1.96 -8.38 -17.07
CA LYS A 160 -2.80 -8.08 -18.25
C LYS A 160 -2.51 -6.68 -18.84
N ARG A 161 -2.14 -5.71 -18.01
CA ARG A 161 -1.77 -4.36 -18.48
C ARG A 161 -0.41 -4.36 -19.18
N ASN A 162 0.54 -5.15 -18.69
CA ASN A 162 1.84 -5.32 -19.33
C ASN A 162 1.77 -6.11 -20.65
N LEU A 163 0.76 -6.98 -20.81
CA LEU A 163 0.52 -7.72 -22.05
C LEU A 163 -0.21 -6.89 -23.13
N LYS A 164 -0.77 -5.72 -22.79
CA LYS A 164 -1.48 -4.84 -23.75
C LYS A 164 -0.57 -3.85 -24.50
N VAL A 165 0.72 -3.83 -24.22
CA VAL A 165 1.70 -3.13 -25.05
C VAL A 165 2.51 -4.18 -25.82
N VAL A 166 1.82 -4.96 -26.65
CA VAL A 166 2.44 -5.55 -27.82
C VAL A 166 2.51 -4.40 -28.83
N PRO A 167 3.68 -3.88 -29.20
CA PRO A 167 3.75 -2.95 -30.33
C PRO A 167 3.07 -3.65 -31.52
N SER A 168 2.17 -2.95 -32.20
CA SER A 168 1.57 -3.46 -33.42
C SER A 168 2.71 -3.86 -34.34
N LYS A 169 2.80 -5.15 -34.69
CA LYS A 169 3.79 -5.62 -35.66
C LYS A 169 3.58 -4.84 -36.94
N ASP A 170 4.66 -4.39 -37.53
CA ASP A 170 4.64 -3.74 -38.83
C ASP A 170 3.91 -4.66 -39.83
N SER A 171 3.02 -4.09 -40.66
CA SER A 171 2.28 -4.84 -41.68
C SER A 171 3.21 -5.69 -42.56
N ASN A 172 4.38 -5.16 -42.90
CA ASN A 172 5.40 -5.86 -43.69
C ASN A 172 5.92 -7.11 -42.98
N ILE A 173 6.06 -7.08 -41.63
CA ILE A 173 6.52 -8.24 -40.85
C ILE A 173 5.41 -9.31 -40.80
N LEU A 174 4.15 -8.91 -40.68
CA LEU A 174 3.02 -9.83 -40.72
C LEU A 174 2.88 -10.55 -42.06
N ASP A 175 3.10 -9.84 -43.18
CA ASP A 175 3.08 -10.41 -44.52
C ASP A 175 4.26 -11.36 -44.74
N LEU A 176 5.42 -11.05 -44.19
CA LEU A 176 6.60 -11.90 -44.23
C LEU A 176 6.40 -13.19 -43.39
N GLU A 177 5.81 -13.07 -42.20
CA GLU A 177 5.42 -14.23 -41.39
C GLU A 177 4.47 -15.15 -42.17
N LYS A 178 3.41 -14.62 -42.76
CA LYS A 178 2.45 -15.40 -43.54
C LYS A 178 3.13 -16.10 -44.72
N SER A 179 3.94 -15.38 -45.48
CA SER A 179 4.67 -15.95 -46.62
C SER A 179 5.59 -17.11 -46.22
N LEU A 180 6.25 -16.99 -45.07
CA LEU A 180 7.10 -18.04 -44.51
C LEU A 180 6.26 -19.25 -44.02
N ILE A 181 5.14 -19.01 -43.36
CA ILE A 181 4.24 -20.06 -42.90
C ILE A 181 3.68 -20.85 -44.09
N ASP A 182 3.25 -20.17 -45.16
CA ASP A 182 2.70 -20.79 -46.35
C ASP A 182 3.75 -21.65 -47.10
N LYS A 183 5.01 -21.24 -47.10
CA LYS A 183 6.11 -22.00 -47.74
C LYS A 183 6.62 -23.17 -46.91
N ILE A 184 6.72 -22.99 -45.60
CA ILE A 184 7.40 -23.96 -44.72
C ILE A 184 6.37 -24.91 -44.06
N GLY A 185 5.11 -24.46 -43.87
CA GLY A 185 4.04 -25.20 -43.23
C GLY A 185 4.22 -25.29 -41.69
N ILE A 186 5.03 -24.40 -41.10
CA ILE A 186 5.31 -24.34 -39.64
C ILE A 186 5.11 -22.90 -39.18
N ASN A 187 4.56 -22.72 -37.97
CA ASN A 187 4.38 -21.39 -37.37
C ASN A 187 5.70 -20.64 -37.20
N VAL A 188 5.73 -19.42 -37.72
CA VAL A 188 6.92 -18.52 -37.71
C VAL A 188 6.56 -17.25 -36.97
N GLU A 189 7.40 -16.84 -36.02
CA GLU A 189 7.30 -15.57 -35.31
C GLU A 189 8.56 -14.74 -35.52
N ILE A 190 8.40 -13.51 -36.05
CA ILE A 190 9.47 -12.54 -36.24
C ILE A 190 9.32 -11.43 -35.20
N LYS A 191 10.35 -11.25 -34.37
CA LYS A 191 10.47 -10.13 -33.45
C LYS A 191 11.59 -9.20 -33.91
N ASN A 192 11.23 -8.01 -34.39
CA ASN A 192 12.17 -7.00 -34.81
C ASN A 192 12.36 -5.93 -33.73
N ASN A 193 13.61 -5.55 -33.47
CA ASN A 193 13.98 -4.49 -32.55
C ASN A 193 14.22 -3.17 -33.31
N LYS A 194 14.14 -2.04 -32.60
CA LYS A 194 14.36 -0.70 -33.17
C LYS A 194 15.75 -0.47 -33.82
N ASN A 195 16.73 -1.29 -33.46
CA ASN A 195 18.11 -1.24 -34.00
C ASN A 195 18.34 -2.18 -35.18
N ASN A 196 17.29 -2.61 -35.88
CA ASN A 196 17.32 -3.55 -37.00
C ASN A 196 17.87 -4.96 -36.66
N SER A 197 18.03 -5.29 -35.36
CA SER A 197 18.26 -6.66 -34.92
C SER A 197 16.94 -7.35 -34.68
N GLY A 198 16.91 -8.67 -34.68
CA GLY A 198 15.65 -9.39 -34.42
C GLY A 198 15.87 -10.84 -34.03
N LYS A 199 14.76 -11.50 -33.79
CA LYS A 199 14.71 -12.93 -33.51
C LYS A 199 13.65 -13.57 -34.40
N LEU A 200 14.06 -14.62 -35.11
CA LEU A 200 13.16 -15.49 -35.86
C LEU A 200 12.96 -16.77 -35.04
N SER A 201 11.72 -17.15 -34.81
CA SER A 201 11.37 -18.34 -34.03
C SER A 201 10.43 -19.22 -34.85
N PHE A 202 10.69 -20.52 -34.85
CA PHE A 202 9.87 -21.54 -35.45
C PHE A 202 9.25 -22.41 -34.36
N GLU A 203 7.93 -22.65 -34.44
CA GLU A 203 7.21 -23.50 -33.48
C GLU A 203 6.82 -24.81 -34.19
N TYR A 204 7.52 -25.90 -33.84
CA TYR A 204 7.27 -27.24 -34.39
C TYR A 204 6.56 -28.12 -33.35
N LYS A 205 5.73 -29.07 -33.82
CA LYS A 205 4.93 -29.97 -32.98
C LYS A 205 5.55 -31.35 -32.81
N ASN A 206 6.42 -31.76 -33.73
CA ASN A 206 7.09 -33.06 -33.70
C ASN A 206 8.48 -32.99 -34.34
N LEU A 207 9.30 -34.05 -34.17
CA LEU A 207 10.65 -34.11 -34.70
C LEU A 207 10.71 -34.12 -36.21
N GLU A 208 9.72 -34.69 -36.91
CA GLU A 208 9.64 -34.71 -38.36
C GLU A 208 9.54 -33.28 -38.95
N GLN A 209 8.78 -32.40 -38.31
CA GLN A 209 8.71 -30.99 -38.66
C GLN A 209 10.06 -30.28 -38.45
N LEU A 210 10.77 -30.61 -37.38
CA LEU A 210 12.10 -30.07 -37.11
C LEU A 210 13.11 -30.51 -38.17
N ASP A 211 13.14 -31.81 -38.50
CA ASP A 211 14.02 -32.33 -39.55
C ASP A 211 13.75 -31.73 -40.91
N ARG A 212 12.49 -31.56 -41.27
CA ARG A 212 12.07 -30.88 -42.50
C ARG A 212 12.57 -29.42 -42.53
N LEU A 213 12.42 -28.70 -41.41
CA LEU A 213 12.92 -27.32 -41.29
C LEU A 213 14.47 -27.27 -41.48
N ILE A 214 15.20 -28.16 -40.81
CA ILE A 214 16.64 -28.26 -40.89
C ILE A 214 17.08 -28.55 -42.35
N ASN A 215 16.39 -29.45 -43.03
CA ASN A 215 16.69 -29.79 -44.43
C ASN A 215 16.43 -28.60 -45.38
N ILE A 216 15.34 -27.84 -45.15
CA ILE A 216 15.06 -26.62 -45.94
C ILE A 216 16.18 -25.59 -45.76
N ILE A 217 16.66 -25.40 -44.52
CA ILE A 217 17.73 -24.45 -44.24
C ILE A 217 19.05 -24.92 -44.87
N LYS A 218 19.38 -26.22 -44.78
CA LYS A 218 20.63 -26.78 -45.32
C LYS A 218 20.68 -26.79 -46.86
N ASN A 219 19.55 -27.02 -47.53
CA ASN A 219 19.49 -27.15 -48.98
C ASN A 219 19.42 -25.80 -49.72
N ASN A 220 19.20 -24.69 -48.99
CA ASN A 220 19.19 -23.35 -49.54
C ASN A 220 20.46 -22.53 -49.18
N TYR A 221 21.48 -23.18 -48.71
CA TYR A 221 22.83 -22.69 -48.47
C TYR A 221 23.80 -23.49 -49.33
#